data_1d872d57d3fe3b4983cfab558f453e7c
#
_entry.id   1d872d57d3fe3b4983cfab558f453e7c
#
_cell.length_a   1.000
_cell.length_b   1.000
_cell.length_c   1.000
_cell.angle_alpha   90.00
_cell.angle_beta   90.00
_cell.angle_gamma   90.00
#
_symmetry.space_group_name_H-M   'P 1'
#
loop_
_entity.id
_entity.type
_entity.pdbx_description
1 polymer ?
#
loop_
_entity_poly.entity_id
_entity_poly.type
_entity_poly.pdbx_seq_one_letter_code
_entity_poly.pdbx_strand_id
1 'polypeptide(L)'
;MWDGPGLTTQELIAALPAARRGDVRRLDALVRATVPQLAPHVRDGMLAYGPYRYRYKSGRSGEAARVAIGANARQVSLHVAAMAGPEEYLVESFAERLGGGRAGRSCVRFSQLATLKLEAVRELLQQAAVLPPGGLVE
;
A
#
# COMPACT_ATOMS: atom_id res chain seq x y z
N MET A 1 -22.53 -4.53 6.88
CA MET A 1 -22.51 -3.32 7.68
C MET A 1 -22.33 -2.11 6.80
N TRP A 2 -23.10 -1.13 7.09
CA TRP A 2 -22.99 0.08 6.35
C TRP A 2 -22.06 1.04 6.99
N ASP A 3 -21.35 1.70 6.19
CA ASP A 3 -20.36 2.60 6.66
C ASP A 3 -20.68 4.03 6.35
N GLY A 4 -21.78 4.30 5.72
CA GLY A 4 -22.20 5.62 5.34
C GLY A 4 -21.19 6.24 4.42
N PRO A 5 -20.91 7.53 4.59
CA PRO A 5 -19.83 8.13 3.82
C PRO A 5 -18.46 7.56 4.14
N GLY A 6 -18.36 6.76 5.21
CA GLY A 6 -17.10 6.18 5.61
C GLY A 6 -16.16 7.19 6.24
N LEU A 7 -15.00 6.72 6.67
CA LEU A 7 -13.98 7.59 7.25
C LEU A 7 -13.23 8.33 6.16
N THR A 8 -12.86 9.57 6.45
CA THR A 8 -11.91 10.28 5.60
C THR A 8 -10.50 9.79 5.92
N THR A 9 -9.56 10.09 5.03
CA THR A 9 -8.15 9.81 5.25
C THR A 9 -7.67 10.40 6.58
N GLN A 10 -8.01 11.66 6.84
CA GLN A 10 -7.59 12.34 8.06
C GLN A 10 -8.20 11.71 9.30
N GLU A 11 -9.46 11.31 9.23
CA GLU A 11 -10.11 10.65 10.37
C GLU A 11 -9.44 9.31 10.67
N LEU A 12 -9.10 8.56 9.64
CA LEU A 12 -8.41 7.29 9.83
C LEU A 12 -7.05 7.50 10.49
N ILE A 13 -6.27 8.46 10.00
CA ILE A 13 -4.95 8.75 10.57
C ILE A 13 -5.09 9.18 12.04
N ALA A 14 -6.07 10.03 12.33
CA ALA A 14 -6.29 10.51 13.70
C ALA A 14 -6.62 9.36 14.66
N ALA A 15 -7.20 8.28 14.16
CA ALA A 15 -7.55 7.12 14.97
C ALA A 15 -6.40 6.14 15.17
N LEU A 16 -5.29 6.31 14.45
CA LEU A 16 -4.14 5.41 14.58
C LEU A 16 -3.39 5.64 15.89
N PRO A 17 -2.62 4.64 16.35
CA PRO A 17 -1.74 4.84 17.50
C PRO A 17 -0.84 6.05 17.28
N ALA A 18 -0.71 6.88 18.31
CA ALA A 18 0.00 8.15 18.21
C ALA A 18 1.41 8.00 17.65
N ALA A 19 2.12 6.95 18.04
CA ALA A 19 3.49 6.72 17.60
C ALA A 19 3.61 6.43 16.10
N ARG A 20 2.50 6.09 15.44
CA ARG A 20 2.52 5.74 14.01
C ARG A 20 2.03 6.88 13.13
N ARG A 21 1.31 7.85 13.69
CA ARG A 21 0.64 8.88 12.88
C ARG A 21 1.59 9.70 12.01
N GLY A 22 2.72 10.09 12.56
CA GLY A 22 3.67 10.91 11.82
C GLY A 22 4.20 10.21 10.58
N ASP A 23 4.61 8.95 10.72
CA ASP A 23 5.12 8.19 9.60
C ASP A 23 4.02 7.89 8.57
N VAL A 24 2.81 7.60 9.03
CA VAL A 24 1.70 7.38 8.11
C VAL A 24 1.39 8.65 7.31
N ARG A 25 1.40 9.82 7.95
CA ARG A 25 1.19 11.08 7.25
C ARG A 25 2.25 11.34 6.20
N ARG A 26 3.52 11.07 6.54
CA ARG A 26 4.63 11.25 5.59
C ARG A 26 4.50 10.30 4.42
N LEU A 27 4.16 9.05 4.70
CA LEU A 27 4.01 8.06 3.64
C LEU A 27 2.81 8.37 2.76
N ASP A 28 1.69 8.80 3.36
CA ASP A 28 0.52 9.23 2.61
C ASP A 28 0.88 10.39 1.66
N ALA A 29 1.60 11.38 2.18
CA ALA A 29 2.03 12.52 1.37
C ALA A 29 2.94 12.05 0.23
N LEU A 30 3.83 11.11 0.49
CA LEU A 30 4.74 10.58 -0.52
C LEU A 30 3.96 9.85 -1.62
N VAL A 31 2.99 9.03 -1.25
CA VAL A 31 2.18 8.31 -2.24
C VAL A 31 1.42 9.31 -3.11
N ARG A 32 0.77 10.29 -2.51
CA ARG A 32 0.00 11.29 -3.25
C ARG A 32 0.87 12.12 -4.18
N ALA A 33 2.08 12.44 -3.76
CA ALA A 33 3.00 13.23 -4.59
C ALA A 33 3.61 12.39 -5.70
N THR A 34 3.89 11.12 -5.44
CA THR A 34 4.59 10.26 -6.39
C THR A 34 3.65 9.68 -7.45
N VAL A 35 2.46 9.27 -7.04
CA VAL A 35 1.50 8.63 -7.94
C VAL A 35 0.12 9.25 -7.77
N PRO A 36 -0.03 10.53 -8.12
CA PRO A 36 -1.30 11.24 -7.94
C PRO A 36 -2.46 10.64 -8.73
N GLN A 37 -2.17 9.84 -9.74
CA GLN A 37 -3.20 9.16 -10.52
C GLN A 37 -3.89 8.02 -9.76
N LEU A 38 -3.30 7.57 -8.65
CA LEU A 38 -3.92 6.54 -7.83
C LEU A 38 -4.86 7.21 -6.83
N ALA A 39 -6.16 7.13 -7.08
CA ALA A 39 -7.16 7.81 -6.26
C ALA A 39 -7.14 7.32 -4.82
N PRO A 40 -6.98 8.23 -3.84
CA PRO A 40 -6.98 7.84 -2.42
C PRO A 40 -8.39 7.57 -1.91
N HIS A 41 -8.48 6.59 -1.02
CA HIS A 41 -9.74 6.26 -0.35
C HIS A 41 -9.41 5.47 0.92
N VAL A 42 -10.44 5.12 1.68
CA VAL A 42 -10.29 4.28 2.86
C VAL A 42 -10.93 2.93 2.57
N ARG A 43 -10.20 1.85 2.84
CA ARG A 43 -10.69 0.50 2.61
C ARG A 43 -10.12 -0.44 3.67
N ASP A 44 -10.98 -1.22 4.29
CA ASP A 44 -10.57 -2.23 5.27
C ASP A 44 -9.68 -1.69 6.39
N GLY A 45 -9.98 -0.47 6.84
CA GLY A 45 -9.23 0.17 7.91
C GLY A 45 -7.86 0.67 7.51
N MET A 46 -7.60 0.78 6.20
CA MET A 46 -6.32 1.26 5.68
C MET A 46 -6.52 2.45 4.75
N LEU A 47 -5.46 3.25 4.61
CA LEU A 47 -5.39 4.23 3.54
C LEU A 47 -5.12 3.47 2.26
N ALA A 48 -5.93 3.66 1.25
CA ALA A 48 -5.84 2.90 0.01
C ALA A 48 -5.73 3.85 -1.18
N TYR A 49 -5.08 3.37 -2.24
CA TYR A 49 -4.80 4.19 -3.43
C TYR A 49 -4.93 3.32 -4.67
N GLY A 50 -5.65 3.85 -5.67
CA GLY A 50 -5.79 3.16 -6.94
C GLY A 50 -6.68 1.93 -6.87
N PRO A 51 -8.00 2.13 -6.69
CA PRO A 51 -8.91 0.99 -6.64
C PRO A 51 -8.92 0.26 -7.98
N TYR A 52 -9.04 -1.07 -7.91
CA TYR A 52 -9.17 -1.88 -9.09
C TYR A 52 -10.08 -3.08 -8.80
N ARG A 53 -10.61 -3.69 -9.88
CA ARG A 53 -11.42 -4.91 -9.76
C ARG A 53 -10.56 -6.09 -10.17
N TYR A 54 -10.68 -7.18 -9.41
CA TYR A 54 -9.97 -8.41 -9.74
C TYR A 54 -10.96 -9.52 -10.05
N ARG A 55 -10.49 -10.48 -10.81
CA ARG A 55 -11.27 -11.66 -11.14
C ARG A 55 -10.32 -12.84 -11.26
N TYR A 56 -10.60 -13.88 -10.49
CA TYR A 56 -9.80 -15.10 -10.51
C TYR A 56 -10.41 -16.12 -11.48
N LYS A 57 -9.61 -17.11 -11.86
CA LYS A 57 -10.07 -18.21 -12.70
C LYS A 57 -11.28 -18.91 -12.11
N SER A 58 -11.37 -18.98 -10.80
CA SER A 58 -12.50 -19.59 -10.12
C SER A 58 -13.81 -18.84 -10.33
N GLY A 59 -13.77 -17.66 -10.94
CA GLY A 59 -14.92 -16.78 -11.07
C GLY A 59 -15.08 -15.81 -9.94
N ARG A 60 -14.28 -15.96 -8.87
CA ARG A 60 -14.33 -15.07 -7.74
C ARG A 60 -13.81 -13.69 -8.15
N SER A 61 -14.54 -12.65 -7.78
CA SER A 61 -14.16 -11.29 -8.11
C SER A 61 -14.37 -10.38 -6.92
N GLY A 62 -13.80 -9.19 -6.97
CA GLY A 62 -13.92 -8.21 -5.92
C GLY A 62 -13.17 -6.94 -6.28
N GLU A 63 -13.01 -6.08 -5.28
CA GLU A 63 -12.29 -4.83 -5.43
C GLU A 63 -11.14 -4.78 -4.45
N ALA A 64 -10.06 -4.14 -4.86
CA ALA A 64 -8.87 -3.98 -4.03
C ALA A 64 -8.20 -2.66 -4.39
N ALA A 65 -7.07 -2.37 -3.77
CA ALA A 65 -6.30 -1.17 -4.06
C ALA A 65 -4.89 -1.56 -4.51
N ARG A 66 -4.31 -0.77 -5.40
CA ARG A 66 -2.94 -1.02 -5.88
C ARG A 66 -1.92 -0.79 -4.79
N VAL A 67 -2.16 0.17 -3.93
CA VAL A 67 -1.28 0.51 -2.80
C VAL A 67 -2.16 0.74 -1.59
N ALA A 68 -1.69 0.33 -0.42
CA ALA A 68 -2.40 0.61 0.83
C ALA A 68 -1.41 0.76 1.98
N ILE A 69 -1.79 1.56 2.97
CA ILE A 69 -1.01 1.80 4.17
C ILE A 69 -1.84 1.41 5.37
N GLY A 70 -1.33 0.51 6.18
CA GLY A 70 -1.94 0.12 7.44
C GLY A 70 -0.98 0.39 8.58
N ALA A 71 -1.50 0.38 9.80
CA ALA A 71 -0.66 0.57 10.98
C ALA A 71 -1.30 -0.07 12.19
N ASN A 72 -0.44 -0.52 13.11
CA ASN A 72 -0.88 -0.96 14.44
C ASN A 72 0.06 -0.33 15.48
N ALA A 73 -0.03 -0.77 16.73
CA ALA A 73 0.77 -0.16 17.79
C ALA A 73 2.28 -0.28 17.56
N ARG A 74 2.70 -1.25 16.78
CA ARG A 74 4.14 -1.58 16.64
C ARG A 74 4.74 -1.19 15.32
N GLN A 75 3.95 -1.13 14.26
CA GLN A 75 4.53 -0.97 12.92
C GLN A 75 3.53 -0.38 11.94
N VAL A 76 4.10 0.10 10.84
CA VAL A 76 3.37 0.54 9.66
C VAL A 76 3.59 -0.52 8.60
N SER A 77 2.59 -0.78 7.78
CA SER A 77 2.71 -1.69 6.64
C SER A 77 2.35 -0.96 5.36
N LEU A 78 3.18 -1.13 4.35
CA LEU A 78 2.91 -0.64 3.00
C LEU A 78 2.63 -1.85 2.12
N HIS A 79 1.43 -1.89 1.56
CA HIS A 79 0.98 -2.99 0.73
C HIS A 79 1.02 -2.56 -0.73
N VAL A 80 1.57 -3.41 -1.58
CA VAL A 80 1.68 -3.15 -3.00
C VAL A 80 1.27 -4.41 -3.75
N ALA A 81 0.21 -4.31 -4.54
CA ALA A 81 -0.36 -5.48 -5.21
C ALA A 81 0.40 -5.89 -6.48
N ALA A 82 1.22 -5.01 -7.02
CA ALA A 82 1.87 -5.22 -8.32
C ALA A 82 2.83 -6.40 -8.32
N MET A 83 2.95 -7.03 -9.49
CA MET A 83 3.87 -8.14 -9.70
C MET A 83 5.05 -7.68 -10.54
N ALA A 84 6.25 -8.15 -10.18
CA ALA A 84 7.44 -7.92 -10.97
C ALA A 84 7.56 -8.94 -12.11
N GLY A 85 6.93 -10.09 -11.94
CA GLY A 85 6.92 -11.16 -12.92
C GLY A 85 5.83 -12.16 -12.59
N PRO A 86 5.76 -13.29 -13.28
CA PRO A 86 4.65 -14.24 -13.11
C PRO A 86 4.51 -14.79 -11.70
N GLU A 87 5.62 -14.91 -10.98
CA GLU A 87 5.61 -15.50 -9.65
C GLU A 87 6.33 -14.66 -8.62
N GLU A 88 6.63 -13.41 -8.95
CA GLU A 88 7.36 -12.53 -8.04
C GLU A 88 6.60 -11.24 -7.82
N TYR A 89 6.34 -10.92 -6.57
CA TYR A 89 5.75 -9.63 -6.22
C TYR A 89 6.79 -8.52 -6.35
N LEU A 90 6.32 -7.35 -6.73
CA LEU A 90 7.20 -6.20 -6.88
C LEU A 90 7.94 -5.87 -5.58
N VAL A 91 7.27 -5.96 -4.44
CA VAL A 91 7.90 -5.72 -3.14
C VAL A 91 9.09 -6.64 -2.92
N GLU A 92 8.97 -7.91 -3.31
CA GLU A 92 10.06 -8.87 -3.16
C GLU A 92 11.29 -8.43 -3.94
N SER A 93 11.07 -7.89 -5.14
CA SER A 93 12.17 -7.43 -5.98
C SER A 93 12.86 -6.18 -5.43
N PHE A 94 12.22 -5.47 -4.51
CA PHE A 94 12.76 -4.27 -3.91
C PHE A 94 13.33 -4.49 -2.51
N ALA A 95 13.27 -5.72 -1.98
CA ALA A 95 13.59 -5.98 -0.58
C ALA A 95 14.93 -5.40 -0.13
N GLU A 96 15.99 -5.62 -0.91
CA GLU A 96 17.31 -5.12 -0.57
C GLU A 96 17.41 -3.62 -0.77
N ARG A 97 16.80 -3.11 -1.82
CA ARG A 97 16.88 -1.70 -2.18
C ARG A 97 16.18 -0.80 -1.18
N LEU A 98 15.17 -1.32 -0.48
CA LEU A 98 14.46 -0.55 0.53
C LEU A 98 15.33 -0.22 1.74
N GLY A 99 16.35 -1.02 1.98
CA GLY A 99 17.37 -0.70 2.99
C GLY A 99 16.99 -0.99 4.42
N GLY A 100 15.73 -1.25 4.69
CA GLY A 100 15.25 -1.56 6.03
C GLY A 100 13.88 -2.16 5.97
N GLY A 101 13.25 -2.35 7.13
CA GLY A 101 11.96 -2.97 7.20
C GLY A 101 12.01 -4.47 6.93
N ARG A 102 10.84 -5.07 6.89
CA ARG A 102 10.72 -6.50 6.60
C ARG A 102 9.79 -6.67 5.41
N ALA A 103 10.37 -7.01 4.28
CA ALA A 103 9.62 -7.24 3.06
C ALA A 103 9.02 -8.63 3.08
N GLY A 104 7.70 -8.72 2.92
CA GLY A 104 7.00 -9.96 2.68
C GLY A 104 6.75 -10.11 1.19
N ARG A 105 5.69 -10.82 0.83
CA ARG A 105 5.38 -11.01 -0.58
C ARG A 105 4.81 -9.73 -1.20
N SER A 106 3.76 -9.20 -0.62
CA SER A 106 3.07 -8.03 -1.16
C SER A 106 3.08 -6.84 -0.21
N CYS A 107 3.90 -6.86 0.83
CA CYS A 107 3.98 -5.74 1.74
C CYS A 107 5.34 -5.64 2.39
N VAL A 108 5.67 -4.44 2.86
CA VAL A 108 6.83 -4.21 3.69
C VAL A 108 6.36 -3.60 5.00
N ARG A 109 6.89 -4.11 6.12
CA ARG A 109 6.55 -3.64 7.45
C ARG A 109 7.75 -2.99 8.09
N PHE A 110 7.52 -1.91 8.81
CA PHE A 110 8.60 -1.17 9.47
C PHE A 110 8.05 -0.44 10.70
N SER A 111 8.90 -0.25 11.69
CA SER A 111 8.52 0.52 12.88
C SER A 111 8.71 2.01 12.68
N GLN A 112 9.68 2.40 11.87
CA GLN A 112 9.95 3.80 11.58
C GLN A 112 10.25 3.98 10.09
N LEU A 113 9.59 4.93 9.48
CA LEU A 113 9.78 5.22 8.05
C LEU A 113 11.22 5.60 7.73
N ALA A 114 11.89 6.26 8.66
CA ALA A 114 13.28 6.68 8.47
C ALA A 114 14.25 5.52 8.21
N THR A 115 13.87 4.29 8.54
CA THR A 115 14.70 3.13 8.26
C THR A 115 14.68 2.71 6.79
N LEU A 116 13.73 3.21 6.02
CA LEU A 116 13.62 2.89 4.60
C LEU A 116 14.30 3.96 3.75
N LYS A 117 14.82 3.54 2.61
CA LYS A 117 15.36 4.48 1.61
C LYS A 117 14.19 5.04 0.80
N LEU A 118 13.88 6.31 1.00
CA LEU A 118 12.71 6.93 0.37
C LEU A 118 12.79 6.93 -1.15
N GLU A 119 13.98 7.01 -1.71
CA GLU A 119 14.12 6.95 -3.17
C GLU A 119 13.65 5.60 -3.71
N ALA A 120 13.98 4.52 -2.99
CA ALA A 120 13.52 3.19 -3.37
C ALA A 120 12.00 3.06 -3.20
N VAL A 121 11.45 3.67 -2.14
CA VAL A 121 10.00 3.68 -1.94
C VAL A 121 9.31 4.40 -3.10
N ARG A 122 9.85 5.55 -3.53
CA ARG A 122 9.29 6.27 -4.68
C ARG A 122 9.28 5.41 -5.94
N GLU A 123 10.40 4.74 -6.22
CA GLU A 123 10.49 3.91 -7.42
C GLU A 123 9.53 2.72 -7.33
N LEU A 124 9.41 2.13 -6.15
CA LEU A 124 8.44 1.07 -5.91
C LEU A 124 7.03 1.54 -6.23
N LEU A 125 6.65 2.73 -5.75
CA LEU A 125 5.34 3.30 -6.00
C LEU A 125 5.11 3.59 -7.49
N GLN A 126 6.11 4.14 -8.15
CA GLN A 126 6.01 4.44 -9.58
C GLN A 126 5.76 3.18 -10.40
N GLN A 127 6.47 2.12 -10.09
CA GLN A 127 6.27 0.85 -10.77
C GLN A 127 4.94 0.20 -10.39
N ALA A 128 4.53 0.35 -9.13
CA ALA A 128 3.25 -0.18 -8.66
C ALA A 128 2.07 0.41 -9.42
N ALA A 129 2.20 1.65 -9.89
CA ALA A 129 1.12 2.32 -10.60
C ALA A 129 0.91 1.78 -12.01
N VAL A 130 1.93 1.14 -12.60
CA VAL A 130 1.87 0.69 -14.01
C VAL A 130 1.93 -0.82 -14.17
N LEU A 131 2.43 -1.55 -13.19
CA LEU A 131 2.50 -3.01 -13.27
C LEU A 131 1.19 -3.64 -12.79
N PRO A 132 0.81 -4.79 -13.36
CA PRO A 132 -0.46 -5.42 -13.00
C PRO A 132 -0.38 -6.04 -11.61
N PRO A 133 -1.51 -6.03 -10.88
CA PRO A 133 -1.60 -6.76 -9.62
C PRO A 133 -1.57 -8.27 -9.85
N GLY A 134 -1.20 -9.01 -8.80
CA GLY A 134 -1.17 -10.46 -8.88
C GLY A 134 -2.55 -11.08 -8.87
N GLY A 135 -2.64 -12.28 -9.42
CA GLY A 135 -3.86 -13.07 -9.37
C GLY A 135 -4.94 -12.69 -10.36
N LEU A 136 -4.69 -11.69 -11.20
CA LEU A 136 -5.70 -11.26 -12.17
C LEU A 136 -5.78 -12.21 -13.36
N VAL A 137 -7.00 -12.43 -13.81
CA VAL A 137 -7.28 -13.14 -15.04
C VAL A 137 -8.15 -12.22 -15.89
N GLU A 138 -7.68 -11.98 -17.09
CA GLU A 138 -8.40 -11.14 -18.04
C GLU A 138 -9.58 -11.89 -18.65
#